data_3dac1b5edaaade624998de1a5a1923d0
#
_entry.id   3dac1b5edaaade624998de1a5a1923d0
#
_cell.length_a   1.000
_cell.length_b   1.000
_cell.length_c   1.000
_cell.angle_alpha   90.00
_cell.angle_beta   90.00
_cell.angle_gamma   90.00
#
_symmetry.space_group_name_H-M   'P 1'
#
loop_
_entity.id
_entity.type
_entity.pdbx_description
1 polymer ?
#
loop_
_entity_poly.entity_id
_entity_poly.type
_entity_poly.pdbx_seq_one_letter_code
_entity_poly.pdbx_strand_id
1 'polypeptide(L)'
;MRNLKISVGKSRYEKSWKNIDITWEELKNMLCKPFITHETVEEYKKFSKSEKEKVKDIGGFVGGHLKGGRRKSENVLCRSILTLDVDYATVTFWDDLIELYDFTCLIYSTHSSTVEKPRLRLIIPLTRDVSADEYEAIARKIAAMLNIELFDDTTYQASRLMYWPSTSQNGEYIYRIQDDGILLNPDEILQSYTDWKDISFWPQSSREQEHIKKNNKRLGDPREKPGIIGAFCRTYSIGDAISHFLTDVYEATGRDDRYTYIYGSSAAGLVLYDDLLAYSNHATDPANDGGSHNAFDLIRIHKYRELDEEAKADTPVNKLPSYIAMTEFARGDEETARTMGKERFEEAQDDFNGIDLKSTEAVYALLEKNKAGVVSSISNVVTILENDPNLKDVFAYNEFDYRDVALRNLPWRKIGMSRSDEALRDRDDANLRLYLEKMYGFTGEKKIKDGLGTVIEKNRIHPVREYLDTCVWDRVSRIDTLLIDYLGAADTPYVRAVTRKTLCGAIARIYQPGIKFDTMLTLCGPQGIGKSTIFNRLGGKWYSDSLTAVSGKESYEQLQGCWIMEIGELSAMKKAETEAIKNYLSKCEDRYRQGYAKRS
;
A
#
# COMPACT_ATOMS: atom_id res chain seq x y z
N MET A 1 -27.30 36.47 40.22
CA MET A 1 -26.79 35.32 39.48
C MET A 1 -25.28 35.40 39.37
N ARG A 2 -24.56 34.29 39.30
CA ARG A 2 -23.11 34.26 39.08
C ARG A 2 -22.75 34.76 37.66
N ASN A 3 -21.50 35.18 37.45
CA ASN A 3 -20.99 35.44 36.11
C ASN A 3 -20.89 34.14 35.31
N LEU A 4 -21.30 34.20 34.08
CA LEU A 4 -21.27 33.09 33.11
C LEU A 4 -20.06 33.28 32.19
N LYS A 5 -19.37 32.20 31.89
CA LYS A 5 -18.21 32.19 30.99
C LYS A 5 -18.65 31.85 29.59
N ILE A 6 -18.27 32.64 28.59
CA ILE A 6 -18.48 32.36 27.20
C ILE A 6 -17.23 32.68 26.38
N SER A 7 -17.11 32.06 25.23
CA SER A 7 -16.11 32.41 24.21
C SER A 7 -16.82 32.90 22.96
N VAL A 8 -16.44 34.08 22.47
CA VAL A 8 -17.10 34.73 21.33
C VAL A 8 -16.18 34.76 20.09
N GLY A 9 -16.77 34.54 18.90
CA GLY A 9 -16.09 34.60 17.62
C GLY A 9 -16.92 35.34 16.59
N LYS A 10 -16.26 36.00 15.62
CA LYS A 10 -16.92 36.79 14.56
C LYS A 10 -17.40 35.93 13.41
N SER A 11 -16.96 34.68 13.30
CA SER A 11 -17.33 33.71 12.30
C SER A 11 -17.04 32.30 12.78
N ARG A 12 -17.71 31.30 12.25
CA ARG A 12 -17.40 29.88 12.52
C ARG A 12 -15.98 29.48 12.16
N TYR A 13 -15.32 30.20 11.25
CA TYR A 13 -13.93 29.98 10.82
C TYR A 13 -12.90 30.76 11.66
N GLU A 14 -13.35 31.49 12.70
CA GLU A 14 -12.47 32.27 13.57
C GLU A 14 -11.42 31.35 14.22
N LYS A 15 -10.15 31.72 14.11
CA LYS A 15 -9.03 30.94 14.67
C LYS A 15 -8.69 31.33 16.10
N SER A 16 -9.15 32.52 16.54
CA SER A 16 -8.87 33.05 17.87
C SER A 16 -10.15 33.59 18.53
N TRP A 17 -10.79 32.73 19.30
CA TRP A 17 -12.00 33.04 20.06
C TRP A 17 -11.64 33.79 21.33
N LYS A 18 -12.42 34.82 21.69
CA LYS A 18 -12.18 35.64 22.85
C LYS A 18 -13.02 35.14 24.03
N ASN A 19 -12.36 34.76 25.12
CA ASN A 19 -13.02 34.45 26.40
C ASN A 19 -13.50 35.71 27.07
N ILE A 20 -14.74 35.74 27.54
CA ILE A 20 -15.35 36.83 28.30
C ILE A 20 -16.27 36.27 29.39
N ASP A 21 -16.38 36.99 30.48
CA ASP A 21 -17.35 36.76 31.56
C ASP A 21 -18.50 37.75 31.41
N ILE A 22 -19.74 37.24 31.48
CA ILE A 22 -20.96 38.03 31.31
C ILE A 22 -22.01 37.64 32.35
N THR A 23 -22.94 38.53 32.60
CA THR A 23 -24.13 38.23 33.41
C THR A 23 -25.21 37.54 32.56
N TRP A 24 -26.17 36.91 33.21
CA TRP A 24 -27.35 36.34 32.54
C TRP A 24 -28.15 37.41 31.80
N GLU A 25 -28.28 38.62 32.43
CA GLU A 25 -28.96 39.76 31.82
C GLU A 25 -28.27 40.22 30.52
N GLU A 26 -26.95 40.32 30.52
CA GLU A 26 -26.21 40.67 29.30
C GLU A 26 -26.42 39.66 28.20
N LEU A 27 -26.38 38.34 28.52
CA LEU A 27 -26.62 37.29 27.56
C LEU A 27 -28.06 37.36 26.97
N LYS A 28 -29.08 37.55 27.82
CA LYS A 28 -30.47 37.79 27.39
C LYS A 28 -30.56 38.95 26.41
N ASN A 29 -29.93 40.08 26.72
CA ASN A 29 -29.91 41.27 25.86
C ASN A 29 -29.22 41.03 24.52
N MET A 30 -28.18 40.17 24.47
CA MET A 30 -27.52 39.79 23.24
C MET A 30 -28.37 38.85 22.36
N LEU A 31 -29.27 38.07 22.96
CA LEU A 31 -30.09 37.07 22.29
C LEU A 31 -31.52 37.54 21.97
N CYS A 32 -32.04 38.62 22.61
CA CYS A 32 -33.43 39.03 22.48
C CYS A 32 -33.80 39.64 21.10
N LYS A 33 -32.81 40.12 20.35
CA LYS A 33 -33.02 40.73 19.03
C LYS A 33 -32.17 40.08 17.95
N PRO A 34 -32.79 39.66 16.83
CA PRO A 34 -32.05 39.05 15.74
C PRO A 34 -31.37 40.11 14.86
N PHE A 35 -30.29 39.71 14.22
CA PHE A 35 -29.76 40.42 13.06
C PHE A 35 -30.66 40.07 11.84
N ILE A 36 -31.17 41.11 11.17
CA ILE A 36 -32.02 40.94 9.99
C ILE A 36 -31.11 40.93 8.75
N THR A 37 -31.14 39.86 8.00
CA THR A 37 -30.40 39.72 6.74
C THR A 37 -31.18 40.29 5.55
N HIS A 38 -30.55 40.35 4.38
CA HIS A 38 -31.14 41.08 3.22
C HIS A 38 -32.06 40.21 2.34
N GLU A 39 -31.94 38.86 2.43
CA GLU A 39 -32.77 37.95 1.67
C GLU A 39 -34.12 37.70 2.31
N THR A 40 -35.11 37.28 1.51
CA THR A 40 -36.38 36.77 2.01
C THR A 40 -36.28 35.29 2.38
N VAL A 41 -37.28 34.79 3.12
CA VAL A 41 -37.39 33.36 3.49
C VAL A 41 -37.45 32.49 2.23
N GLU A 42 -38.15 32.94 1.18
CA GLU A 42 -38.30 32.21 -0.10
C GLU A 42 -36.97 32.15 -0.86
N GLU A 43 -36.18 33.20 -0.84
CA GLU A 43 -34.84 33.24 -1.43
C GLU A 43 -33.89 32.35 -0.66
N TYR A 44 -33.88 32.45 0.68
CA TYR A 44 -33.06 31.62 1.54
C TYR A 44 -33.34 30.11 1.35
N LYS A 45 -34.61 29.72 1.16
CA LYS A 45 -34.93 28.30 0.89
C LYS A 45 -34.27 27.78 -0.39
N LYS A 46 -34.06 28.62 -1.40
CA LYS A 46 -33.46 28.27 -2.71
C LYS A 46 -31.92 28.23 -2.67
N PHE A 47 -31.30 28.84 -1.68
CA PHE A 47 -29.86 28.90 -1.55
C PHE A 47 -29.24 27.50 -1.43
N SER A 48 -28.07 27.33 -2.00
CA SER A 48 -27.22 26.16 -1.76
C SER A 48 -26.80 26.05 -0.29
N LYS A 49 -26.35 24.89 0.15
CA LYS A 49 -25.87 24.70 1.52
C LYS A 49 -24.77 25.71 1.88
N SER A 50 -23.83 25.97 0.98
CA SER A 50 -22.71 26.91 1.19
C SER A 50 -23.19 28.35 1.33
N GLU A 51 -24.18 28.79 0.53
CA GLU A 51 -24.77 30.12 0.63
C GLU A 51 -25.53 30.30 1.94
N LYS A 52 -26.35 29.31 2.32
CA LYS A 52 -27.05 29.30 3.61
C LYS A 52 -26.09 29.41 4.79
N GLU A 53 -24.96 28.71 4.72
CA GLU A 53 -23.93 28.75 5.75
C GLU A 53 -23.25 30.12 5.86
N LYS A 54 -23.04 30.83 4.74
CA LYS A 54 -22.49 32.19 4.73
C LYS A 54 -23.45 33.22 5.31
N VAL A 55 -24.73 33.14 4.95
CA VAL A 55 -25.75 34.08 5.39
C VAL A 55 -25.97 34.03 6.91
N LYS A 56 -26.04 32.83 7.48
CA LYS A 56 -26.25 32.67 8.95
C LYS A 56 -24.99 32.88 9.77
N ASP A 57 -23.80 32.98 9.16
CA ASP A 57 -22.53 33.11 9.88
C ASP A 57 -22.24 34.59 10.23
N ILE A 58 -22.98 35.11 11.15
CA ILE A 58 -22.78 36.46 11.77
C ILE A 58 -21.94 36.40 13.04
N GLY A 59 -21.20 35.28 13.23
CA GLY A 59 -20.50 34.94 14.45
C GLY A 59 -21.38 34.22 15.46
N GLY A 60 -20.84 34.03 16.66
CA GLY A 60 -21.56 33.29 17.70
C GLY A 60 -20.72 33.11 18.96
N PHE A 61 -21.18 32.22 19.83
CA PHE A 61 -20.52 31.93 21.09
C PHE A 61 -20.47 30.42 21.40
N VAL A 62 -19.53 30.06 22.27
CA VAL A 62 -19.50 28.79 22.99
C VAL A 62 -19.82 29.09 24.43
N GLY A 63 -20.72 28.36 25.09
CA GLY A 63 -21.17 28.60 26.47
C GLY A 63 -20.12 28.20 27.52
N GLY A 64 -18.85 28.51 27.29
CA GLY A 64 -17.71 28.20 28.13
C GLY A 64 -16.43 28.89 27.67
N HIS A 65 -15.31 28.70 28.38
CA HIS A 65 -14.00 29.23 28.02
C HIS A 65 -13.17 28.20 27.22
N LEU A 66 -12.35 28.71 26.30
CA LEU A 66 -11.47 27.91 25.42
C LEU A 66 -9.99 28.21 25.72
N LYS A 67 -9.16 27.17 25.79
CA LYS A 67 -7.70 27.30 25.92
C LYS A 67 -7.11 27.83 24.62
N GLY A 68 -6.30 28.88 24.71
CA GLY A 68 -5.65 29.50 23.56
C GLY A 68 -6.60 30.05 22.49
N GLY A 69 -7.91 30.23 22.83
CA GLY A 69 -8.92 30.70 21.88
C GLY A 69 -9.23 29.77 20.75
N ARG A 70 -8.80 28.50 20.79
CA ARG A 70 -9.04 27.50 19.76
C ARG A 70 -10.32 26.71 20.04
N ARG A 71 -11.31 26.75 19.13
CA ARG A 71 -12.59 26.05 19.26
C ARG A 71 -12.46 24.58 18.80
N LYS A 72 -11.87 23.77 19.69
CA LYS A 72 -11.78 22.32 19.59
C LYS A 72 -12.21 21.71 20.93
N SER A 73 -12.71 20.46 20.92
CA SER A 73 -13.23 19.81 22.13
C SER A 73 -12.15 19.67 23.21
N GLU A 74 -10.93 19.31 22.84
CA GLU A 74 -9.77 19.19 23.73
C GLU A 74 -9.35 20.54 24.36
N ASN A 75 -9.80 21.66 23.83
CA ASN A 75 -9.46 22.99 24.31
C ASN A 75 -10.55 23.63 25.19
N VAL A 76 -11.65 22.95 25.46
CA VAL A 76 -12.69 23.46 26.35
C VAL A 76 -12.21 23.42 27.79
N LEU A 77 -12.02 24.60 28.40
CA LEU A 77 -11.59 24.72 29.80
C LEU A 77 -12.75 24.46 30.75
N CYS A 78 -13.92 24.95 30.43
CA CYS A 78 -15.15 24.77 31.21
C CYS A 78 -16.38 25.17 30.40
N ARG A 79 -17.56 24.73 30.86
CA ARG A 79 -18.86 25.16 30.36
C ARG A 79 -19.66 25.75 31.51
N SER A 80 -20.20 26.96 31.33
CA SER A 80 -21.06 27.68 32.31
C SER A 80 -22.53 27.61 31.91
N ILE A 81 -22.82 27.29 30.67
CA ILE A 81 -24.14 27.33 30.04
C ILE A 81 -24.36 26.05 29.26
N LEU A 82 -25.47 25.41 29.49
CA LEU A 82 -25.96 24.33 28.62
C LEU A 82 -26.59 24.98 27.40
N THR A 83 -26.18 24.55 26.21
CA THR A 83 -26.66 25.07 24.91
C THR A 83 -27.00 23.91 24.00
N LEU A 84 -28.27 23.83 23.54
CA LEU A 84 -28.79 22.71 22.75
C LEU A 84 -29.48 23.21 21.49
N ASP A 85 -29.15 22.67 20.32
CA ASP A 85 -29.85 22.90 19.07
C ASP A 85 -31.05 21.95 18.98
N VAL A 86 -32.29 22.46 18.95
CA VAL A 86 -33.56 21.74 18.84
C VAL A 86 -34.02 21.83 17.37
N ASP A 87 -33.38 21.05 16.51
CA ASP A 87 -33.57 21.13 15.06
C ASP A 87 -34.89 20.47 14.59
N TYR A 88 -35.48 19.65 15.43
CA TYR A 88 -36.74 18.92 15.17
C TYR A 88 -37.83 19.31 16.18
N ALA A 89 -37.82 20.57 16.64
CA ALA A 89 -38.78 21.07 17.62
C ALA A 89 -40.23 20.93 17.13
N THR A 90 -41.13 20.59 18.07
CA THR A 90 -42.57 20.71 17.89
C THR A 90 -43.01 22.16 18.07
N VAL A 91 -44.19 22.52 17.58
CA VAL A 91 -44.76 23.89 17.81
C VAL A 91 -45.08 24.12 19.29
N THR A 92 -45.29 23.04 20.06
CA THR A 92 -45.56 23.06 21.49
C THR A 92 -44.31 22.95 22.37
N PHE A 93 -43.13 22.82 21.78
CA PHE A 93 -41.89 22.54 22.52
C PHE A 93 -41.66 23.48 23.73
N TRP A 94 -41.95 24.77 23.58
CA TRP A 94 -41.79 25.70 24.67
C TRP A 94 -42.80 25.46 25.79
N ASP A 95 -44.05 25.26 25.45
CA ASP A 95 -45.11 25.06 26.41
C ASP A 95 -44.90 23.75 27.19
N ASP A 96 -44.51 22.69 26.48
CA ASP A 96 -44.14 21.40 27.08
C ASP A 96 -42.95 21.51 28.03
N LEU A 97 -41.94 22.33 27.65
CA LEU A 97 -40.74 22.58 28.48
C LEU A 97 -41.08 23.24 29.78
N ILE A 98 -41.84 24.36 29.77
CA ILE A 98 -42.15 25.12 30.97
C ILE A 98 -43.21 24.49 31.86
N GLU A 99 -44.04 23.61 31.28
CA GLU A 99 -45.02 22.81 32.05
C GLU A 99 -44.32 21.70 32.85
N LEU A 100 -43.27 21.11 32.31
CA LEU A 100 -42.57 19.98 32.91
C LEU A 100 -41.41 20.38 33.85
N TYR A 101 -40.81 21.56 33.60
CA TYR A 101 -39.55 21.96 34.27
C TYR A 101 -39.57 23.43 34.64
N ASP A 102 -39.10 23.73 35.86
CA ASP A 102 -39.07 25.05 36.45
C ASP A 102 -37.66 25.71 36.45
N PHE A 103 -36.71 25.22 35.66
CA PHE A 103 -35.39 25.81 35.60
C PHE A 103 -35.35 27.10 34.74
N THR A 104 -34.51 28.04 35.12
CA THR A 104 -34.21 29.26 34.34
C THR A 104 -33.68 28.87 32.96
N CYS A 105 -34.35 29.31 31.91
CA CYS A 105 -33.93 29.02 30.54
C CYS A 105 -34.48 30.03 29.54
N LEU A 106 -33.93 30.05 28.36
CA LEU A 106 -34.50 30.75 27.23
C LEU A 106 -34.39 29.91 25.94
N ILE A 107 -35.27 30.20 25.02
CA ILE A 107 -35.16 29.71 23.64
C ILE A 107 -35.10 30.87 22.64
N TYR A 108 -34.37 30.66 21.54
CA TYR A 108 -34.44 31.52 20.38
C TYR A 108 -34.39 30.74 19.08
N SER A 109 -35.06 31.27 18.06
CA SER A 109 -35.12 30.58 16.75
C SER A 109 -33.82 30.72 15.96
N THR A 110 -33.50 29.67 15.20
CA THR A 110 -32.38 29.72 14.23
C THR A 110 -32.81 30.41 12.94
N HIS A 111 -31.87 30.83 12.11
CA HIS A 111 -32.11 31.49 10.83
C HIS A 111 -33.04 30.69 9.89
N SER A 112 -33.04 29.37 9.99
CA SER A 112 -33.84 28.47 9.13
C SER A 112 -35.20 28.10 9.73
N SER A 113 -35.57 28.69 10.88
CA SER A 113 -36.83 28.39 11.57
C SER A 113 -38.01 28.93 10.80
N THR A 114 -39.14 28.18 10.82
CA THR A 114 -40.45 28.63 10.36
C THR A 114 -41.50 28.29 11.40
N VAL A 115 -42.69 28.90 11.28
CA VAL A 115 -43.79 28.64 12.23
C VAL A 115 -44.20 27.16 12.19
N GLU A 116 -44.28 26.55 11.01
CA GLU A 116 -44.68 25.13 10.87
C GLU A 116 -43.59 24.15 11.23
N LYS A 117 -42.33 24.56 11.16
CA LYS A 117 -41.15 23.77 11.46
C LYS A 117 -40.16 24.57 12.26
N PRO A 118 -40.43 24.77 13.57
CA PRO A 118 -39.54 25.56 14.42
C PRO A 118 -38.19 24.84 14.57
N ARG A 119 -37.14 25.65 14.49
CA ARG A 119 -35.78 25.26 14.81
C ARG A 119 -35.26 26.21 15.87
N LEU A 120 -35.03 25.69 17.05
CA LEU A 120 -34.80 26.48 18.24
C LEU A 120 -33.43 26.20 18.85
N ARG A 121 -32.93 27.12 19.67
CA ARG A 121 -31.79 26.91 20.55
C ARG A 121 -32.24 27.09 21.97
N LEU A 122 -32.00 26.09 22.80
CA LEU A 122 -32.27 26.09 24.22
C LEU A 122 -31.00 26.48 24.99
N ILE A 123 -31.09 27.47 25.84
CA ILE A 123 -29.99 28.02 26.64
C ILE A 123 -30.37 27.92 28.10
N ILE A 124 -29.57 27.22 28.90
CA ILE A 124 -29.82 27.02 30.35
C ILE A 124 -28.55 27.35 31.12
N PRO A 125 -28.55 28.38 32.00
CA PRO A 125 -27.41 28.71 32.86
C PRO A 125 -27.25 27.65 33.97
N LEU A 126 -26.00 27.28 34.25
CA LEU A 126 -25.67 26.28 35.26
C LEU A 126 -25.29 26.95 36.61
N THR A 127 -25.54 26.26 37.73
CA THR A 127 -25.14 26.75 39.07
C THR A 127 -23.63 26.77 39.25
N ARG A 128 -22.86 25.89 38.57
CA ARG A 128 -21.40 25.87 38.54
C ARG A 128 -20.87 25.61 37.15
N ASP A 129 -19.58 25.87 36.97
CA ASP A 129 -18.88 25.43 35.75
C ASP A 129 -18.71 23.90 35.75
N VAL A 130 -18.75 23.32 34.57
CA VAL A 130 -18.58 21.88 34.35
C VAL A 130 -17.49 21.61 33.35
N SER A 131 -16.85 20.44 33.42
CA SER A 131 -15.89 19.95 32.43
C SER A 131 -16.57 19.61 31.10
N ALA A 132 -15.78 19.33 30.08
CA ALA A 132 -16.29 18.90 28.76
C ALA A 132 -17.10 17.61 28.83
N ASP A 133 -16.64 16.61 29.59
CA ASP A 133 -17.33 15.33 29.75
C ASP A 133 -18.59 15.46 30.61
N GLU A 134 -18.54 16.20 31.74
CA GLU A 134 -19.73 16.50 32.52
C GLU A 134 -20.79 17.21 31.68
N TYR A 135 -20.34 18.18 30.82
CA TYR A 135 -21.25 18.90 29.93
C TYR A 135 -21.97 17.94 28.96
N GLU A 136 -21.27 17.02 28.32
CA GLU A 136 -21.88 16.11 27.39
C GLU A 136 -22.88 15.15 28.08
N ALA A 137 -22.52 14.63 29.25
CA ALA A 137 -23.42 13.79 30.05
C ALA A 137 -24.70 14.56 30.42
N ILE A 138 -24.56 15.79 30.93
CA ILE A 138 -25.70 16.66 31.31
C ILE A 138 -26.56 16.98 30.07
N ALA A 139 -25.92 17.38 28.97
CA ALA A 139 -26.60 17.74 27.73
C ALA A 139 -27.46 16.57 27.17
N ARG A 140 -26.89 15.35 27.12
CA ARG A 140 -27.61 14.16 26.71
C ARG A 140 -28.75 13.78 27.65
N LYS A 141 -28.54 13.93 28.96
CA LYS A 141 -29.59 13.63 29.95
C LYS A 141 -30.76 14.59 29.84
N ILE A 142 -30.49 15.90 29.77
CA ILE A 142 -31.54 16.91 29.57
C ILE A 142 -32.26 16.70 28.23
N ALA A 143 -31.53 16.41 27.17
CA ALA A 143 -32.15 16.07 25.88
C ALA A 143 -33.05 14.83 25.98
N ALA A 144 -32.63 13.77 26.70
CA ALA A 144 -33.44 12.58 26.92
C ALA A 144 -34.71 12.85 27.74
N MET A 145 -34.63 13.74 28.77
CA MET A 145 -35.78 14.18 29.53
C MET A 145 -36.82 14.92 28.67
N LEU A 146 -36.35 15.66 27.66
CA LEU A 146 -37.15 16.45 26.72
C LEU A 146 -37.46 15.75 25.38
N ASN A 147 -37.18 14.48 25.27
CA ASN A 147 -37.19 13.66 24.04
C ASN A 147 -35.97 13.94 23.15
N ILE A 148 -34.94 13.10 23.26
CA ILE A 148 -33.66 13.22 22.56
C ILE A 148 -33.79 13.31 21.04
N GLU A 149 -34.87 12.76 20.45
CA GLU A 149 -35.12 12.78 19.01
C GLU A 149 -35.42 14.21 18.47
N LEU A 150 -35.69 15.18 19.34
CA LEU A 150 -35.91 16.57 18.95
C LEU A 150 -34.62 17.36 18.72
N PHE A 151 -33.47 16.86 19.19
CA PHE A 151 -32.19 17.57 19.20
C PHE A 151 -31.26 17.15 18.05
N ASP A 152 -30.40 18.08 17.61
CA ASP A 152 -29.29 17.78 16.70
C ASP A 152 -28.27 16.90 17.44
N ASP A 153 -27.89 15.76 16.89
CA ASP A 153 -26.96 14.79 17.51
C ASP A 153 -25.56 15.38 17.76
N THR A 154 -25.19 16.46 17.05
CA THR A 154 -23.91 17.16 17.23
C THR A 154 -23.97 18.24 18.31
N THR A 155 -25.14 18.51 18.91
CA THR A 155 -25.31 19.58 19.88
C THR A 155 -24.63 19.30 21.23
N TYR A 156 -24.35 18.03 21.52
CA TYR A 156 -23.74 17.57 22.77
C TYR A 156 -22.23 17.89 22.87
N GLN A 157 -21.58 18.22 21.75
CA GLN A 157 -20.16 18.55 21.75
C GLN A 157 -19.85 19.77 22.59
N ALA A 158 -18.91 19.68 23.55
CA ALA A 158 -18.56 20.77 24.45
C ALA A 158 -18.05 22.01 23.71
N SER A 159 -17.50 21.91 22.54
CA SER A 159 -17.03 23.02 21.67
C SER A 159 -18.08 23.53 20.68
N ARG A 160 -19.36 23.13 20.82
CA ARG A 160 -20.43 23.50 19.88
C ARG A 160 -20.63 25.01 19.83
N LEU A 161 -20.67 25.54 18.61
CA LEU A 161 -20.97 26.93 18.31
C LEU A 161 -22.46 27.18 18.34
N MET A 162 -22.90 28.18 19.08
CA MET A 162 -24.22 28.79 18.98
C MET A 162 -24.09 30.09 18.20
N TYR A 163 -24.67 30.15 17.00
CA TYR A 163 -24.70 31.39 16.21
C TYR A 163 -25.54 32.45 16.92
N TRP A 164 -25.11 33.71 16.81
CA TRP A 164 -25.95 34.80 17.20
C TRP A 164 -27.30 34.77 16.46
N PRO A 165 -28.38 35.30 17.06
CA PRO A 165 -29.69 35.25 16.43
C PRO A 165 -29.73 36.05 15.12
N SER A 166 -30.25 35.43 14.08
CA SER A 166 -30.48 36.07 12.78
C SER A 166 -31.75 35.56 12.13
N THR A 167 -32.35 36.36 11.29
CA THR A 167 -33.54 36.02 10.51
C THR A 167 -33.56 36.73 9.17
N SER A 168 -34.22 36.14 8.17
CA SER A 168 -34.45 36.76 6.88
C SER A 168 -35.33 38.02 7.02
N GLN A 169 -35.33 38.92 6.02
CA GLN A 169 -36.01 40.21 6.05
C GLN A 169 -37.50 40.11 6.44
N ASN A 170 -38.20 39.06 5.97
CA ASN A 170 -39.61 38.79 6.27
C ASN A 170 -39.80 37.56 7.14
N GLY A 171 -38.73 37.11 7.81
CA GLY A 171 -38.78 35.95 8.69
C GLY A 171 -39.24 36.32 10.10
N GLU A 172 -39.83 35.36 10.79
CA GLU A 172 -40.25 35.53 12.18
C GLU A 172 -39.13 35.12 13.10
N TYR A 173 -38.95 35.86 14.20
CA TYR A 173 -38.01 35.55 15.24
C TYR A 173 -38.74 35.14 16.52
N ILE A 174 -38.49 33.95 17.01
CA ILE A 174 -39.04 33.43 18.25
C ILE A 174 -38.02 33.66 19.37
N TYR A 175 -38.42 34.29 20.43
CA TYR A 175 -37.67 34.44 21.66
C TYR A 175 -38.64 34.25 22.84
N ARG A 176 -38.32 33.30 23.71
CA ARG A 176 -39.10 33.03 24.93
C ARG A 176 -38.13 32.84 26.09
N ILE A 177 -38.53 33.20 27.28
CA ILE A 177 -37.72 33.12 28.49
C ILE A 177 -38.57 32.71 29.68
N GLN A 178 -38.00 31.85 30.53
CA GLN A 178 -38.44 31.57 31.89
C GLN A 178 -37.33 32.03 32.83
N ASP A 179 -37.53 33.16 33.49
CA ASP A 179 -36.50 33.89 34.25
C ASP A 179 -36.70 33.80 35.76
N ASP A 180 -37.85 33.38 36.20
CA ASP A 180 -38.26 33.16 37.60
C ASP A 180 -38.00 31.73 38.10
N GLY A 181 -37.41 30.88 37.24
CA GLY A 181 -37.02 29.51 37.57
C GLY A 181 -35.74 29.41 38.39
N ILE A 182 -35.42 28.20 38.80
CA ILE A 182 -34.17 27.88 39.50
C ILE A 182 -33.02 27.66 38.50
N LEU A 183 -31.77 27.96 38.87
CA LEU A 183 -30.62 27.57 38.04
C LEU A 183 -30.45 26.06 38.03
N LEU A 184 -30.16 25.52 36.84
CA LEU A 184 -29.92 24.06 36.69
C LEU A 184 -28.69 23.64 37.48
N ASN A 185 -28.88 22.71 38.41
CA ASN A 185 -27.81 22.13 39.21
C ASN A 185 -27.17 20.93 38.44
N PRO A 186 -25.94 21.06 37.95
CA PRO A 186 -25.27 19.97 37.24
C PRO A 186 -25.14 18.68 38.05
N ASP A 187 -24.92 18.81 39.38
CA ASP A 187 -24.68 17.65 40.24
C ASP A 187 -25.91 16.77 40.38
N GLU A 188 -27.10 17.37 40.44
CA GLU A 188 -28.37 16.60 40.47
C GLU A 188 -28.59 15.81 39.19
N ILE A 189 -28.25 16.40 38.03
CA ILE A 189 -28.36 15.72 36.75
C ILE A 189 -27.36 14.55 36.66
N LEU A 190 -26.10 14.78 37.05
CA LEU A 190 -25.07 13.75 37.09
C LEU A 190 -25.41 12.61 38.06
N GLN A 191 -25.95 12.93 39.24
CA GLN A 191 -26.41 11.93 40.22
C GLN A 191 -27.61 11.10 39.73
N SER A 192 -28.36 11.54 38.73
CA SER A 192 -29.48 10.80 38.13
C SER A 192 -29.02 9.67 37.23
N TYR A 193 -27.73 9.58 36.92
CA TYR A 193 -27.12 8.42 36.24
C TYR A 193 -26.76 7.34 37.26
N THR A 194 -26.74 6.07 36.85
CA THR A 194 -26.13 4.99 37.62
C THR A 194 -24.64 5.22 37.82
N ASP A 195 -23.97 5.56 36.73
CA ASP A 195 -22.60 6.08 36.69
C ASP A 195 -22.46 6.98 35.47
N TRP A 196 -22.40 8.31 35.70
CA TRP A 196 -22.28 9.28 34.62
C TRP A 196 -20.90 9.23 33.92
N LYS A 197 -19.89 8.68 34.59
CA LYS A 197 -18.55 8.56 34.01
C LYS A 197 -18.48 7.43 32.98
N ASP A 198 -19.27 6.40 33.12
CA ASP A 198 -19.39 5.33 32.12
C ASP A 198 -20.34 5.80 31.00
N ILE A 199 -19.77 6.12 29.84
CA ILE A 199 -20.48 6.62 28.65
C ILE A 199 -21.55 5.63 28.16
N SER A 200 -21.45 4.34 28.49
CA SER A 200 -22.47 3.37 28.10
C SER A 200 -23.86 3.64 28.67
N PHE A 201 -23.95 4.43 29.73
CA PHE A 201 -25.22 4.89 30.32
C PHE A 201 -25.74 6.19 29.70
N TRP A 202 -25.00 6.83 28.79
CA TRP A 202 -25.45 8.07 28.18
C TRP A 202 -26.54 7.82 27.13
N PRO A 203 -27.63 8.60 27.17
CA PRO A 203 -28.66 8.50 26.14
C PRO A 203 -28.12 8.81 24.74
N GLN A 204 -28.61 8.05 23.76
CA GLN A 204 -28.28 8.24 22.34
C GLN A 204 -29.58 8.26 21.53
N SER A 205 -29.62 9.10 20.48
CA SER A 205 -30.73 9.10 19.54
C SER A 205 -30.68 7.90 18.60
N SER A 206 -31.82 7.54 18.03
CA SER A 206 -31.90 6.49 16.99
C SER A 206 -31.07 6.87 15.75
N ARG A 207 -31.02 8.15 15.40
CA ARG A 207 -30.25 8.69 14.27
C ARG A 207 -28.74 8.55 14.46
N GLU A 208 -28.23 8.79 15.67
CA GLU A 208 -26.81 8.66 15.99
C GLU A 208 -26.35 7.20 15.78
N GLN A 209 -27.13 6.24 16.28
CA GLN A 209 -26.84 4.82 16.10
C GLN A 209 -26.88 4.40 14.62
N GLU A 210 -27.88 4.86 13.86
CA GLU A 210 -27.97 4.60 12.42
C GLU A 210 -26.82 5.25 11.66
N HIS A 211 -26.41 6.46 12.04
CA HIS A 211 -25.28 7.17 11.41
C HIS A 211 -23.98 6.39 11.58
N ILE A 212 -23.69 5.92 12.80
CA ILE A 212 -22.51 5.08 13.07
C ILE A 212 -22.56 3.80 12.23
N LYS A 213 -23.68 3.09 12.21
CA LYS A 213 -23.86 1.88 11.40
C LYS A 213 -23.65 2.14 9.90
N LYS A 214 -24.25 3.21 9.35
CA LYS A 214 -24.08 3.60 7.93
C LYS A 214 -22.63 3.99 7.62
N ASN A 215 -21.96 4.71 8.52
CA ASN A 215 -20.57 5.10 8.35
C ASN A 215 -19.66 3.88 8.36
N ASN A 216 -19.81 2.95 9.32
CA ASN A 216 -19.04 1.71 9.39
C ASN A 216 -19.23 0.87 8.12
N LYS A 217 -20.48 0.73 7.65
CA LYS A 217 -20.76 0.02 6.39
C LYS A 217 -20.08 0.67 5.17
N ARG A 218 -20.02 2.01 5.12
CA ARG A 218 -19.33 2.74 4.04
C ARG A 218 -17.81 2.58 4.08
N LEU A 219 -17.23 2.53 5.27
CA LEU A 219 -15.79 2.32 5.47
C LEU A 219 -15.35 0.93 5.05
N GLY A 220 -16.25 -0.06 5.16
CA GLY A 220 -15.99 -1.46 4.86
C GLY A 220 -14.96 -2.11 5.79
N ASP A 221 -14.54 -3.31 5.46
CA ASP A 221 -13.48 -4.01 6.20
C ASP A 221 -12.11 -3.38 5.90
N PRO A 222 -11.43 -2.82 6.89
CA PRO A 222 -10.12 -2.20 6.69
C PRO A 222 -9.04 -3.21 6.26
N ARG A 223 -9.24 -4.51 6.51
CA ARG A 223 -8.32 -5.59 6.11
C ARG A 223 -8.33 -5.83 4.60
N GLU A 224 -9.43 -5.51 3.91
CA GLU A 224 -9.55 -5.62 2.46
C GLU A 224 -8.88 -4.47 1.71
N LYS A 225 -8.45 -3.41 2.40
CA LYS A 225 -7.76 -2.28 1.76
C LYS A 225 -6.40 -2.73 1.21
N PRO A 226 -6.06 -2.31 -0.03
CA PRO A 226 -4.77 -2.65 -0.61
C PRO A 226 -3.62 -1.91 0.09
N GLY A 227 -2.42 -2.47 -0.01
CA GLY A 227 -1.19 -1.86 0.45
C GLY A 227 -1.04 -1.80 1.96
N ILE A 228 -0.28 -0.80 2.44
CA ILE A 228 0.19 -0.74 3.84
C ILE A 228 -0.94 -0.62 4.87
N ILE A 229 -2.05 0.06 4.54
CA ILE A 229 -3.17 0.21 5.47
C ILE A 229 -3.82 -1.15 5.73
N GLY A 230 -4.13 -1.90 4.65
CA GLY A 230 -4.71 -3.24 4.77
C GLY A 230 -3.77 -4.21 5.49
N ALA A 231 -2.50 -4.22 5.12
CA ALA A 231 -1.50 -5.06 5.78
C ALA A 231 -1.40 -4.77 7.28
N PHE A 232 -1.37 -3.48 7.66
CA PHE A 232 -1.35 -3.09 9.07
C PHE A 232 -2.61 -3.54 9.81
N CYS A 233 -3.80 -3.36 9.22
CA CYS A 233 -5.08 -3.78 9.82
C CYS A 233 -5.29 -5.30 9.82
N ARG A 234 -4.60 -6.07 8.98
CA ARG A 234 -4.54 -7.54 9.05
C ARG A 234 -3.57 -8.02 10.11
N THR A 235 -2.51 -7.24 10.38
CA THR A 235 -1.51 -7.53 11.41
C THR A 235 -2.04 -7.21 12.80
N TYR A 236 -2.71 -6.07 12.94
CA TYR A 236 -3.22 -5.58 14.23
C TYR A 236 -4.71 -5.29 14.16
N SER A 237 -5.48 -5.95 15.01
CA SER A 237 -6.83 -5.53 15.35
C SER A 237 -6.79 -4.18 16.10
N ILE A 238 -7.94 -3.57 16.40
CA ILE A 238 -7.97 -2.36 17.23
C ILE A 238 -7.41 -2.64 18.62
N GLY A 239 -7.81 -3.76 19.24
CA GLY A 239 -7.34 -4.17 20.57
C GLY A 239 -5.83 -4.40 20.58
N ASP A 240 -5.29 -5.08 19.55
CA ASP A 240 -3.84 -5.26 19.40
C ASP A 240 -3.11 -3.92 19.23
N ALA A 241 -3.64 -3.03 18.39
CA ALA A 241 -3.07 -1.71 18.15
C ALA A 241 -3.02 -0.85 19.42
N ILE A 242 -4.07 -0.91 20.24
CA ILE A 242 -4.12 -0.21 21.54
C ILE A 242 -3.06 -0.82 22.48
N SER A 243 -3.05 -2.14 22.63
CA SER A 243 -2.16 -2.83 23.58
C SER A 243 -0.67 -2.72 23.23
N HIS A 244 -0.32 -2.56 21.95
CA HIS A 244 1.07 -2.42 21.50
C HIS A 244 1.53 -0.97 21.41
N PHE A 245 0.66 -0.05 20.99
CA PHE A 245 1.08 1.28 20.57
C PHE A 245 0.42 2.44 21.30
N LEU A 246 -0.68 2.21 22.02
CA LEU A 246 -1.50 3.26 22.66
C LEU A 246 -1.84 2.94 24.14
N THR A 247 -0.98 2.19 24.83
CA THR A 247 -1.13 1.86 26.27
C THR A 247 -1.06 3.09 27.17
N ASP A 248 -0.46 4.16 26.69
CA ASP A 248 -0.39 5.47 27.36
C ASP A 248 -1.56 6.40 26.97
N VAL A 249 -2.51 5.92 26.18
CA VAL A 249 -3.66 6.68 25.68
C VAL A 249 -4.98 6.06 26.13
N TYR A 250 -5.08 4.74 26.09
CA TYR A 250 -6.29 4.01 26.40
C TYR A 250 -6.05 2.92 27.44
N GLU A 251 -6.99 2.80 28.38
CA GLU A 251 -7.05 1.75 29.38
C GLU A 251 -8.20 0.80 29.07
N ALA A 252 -7.96 -0.52 29.18
CA ALA A 252 -8.97 -1.52 29.02
C ALA A 252 -10.03 -1.45 30.12
N THR A 253 -11.27 -1.66 29.76
CA THR A 253 -12.39 -1.79 30.72
C THR A 253 -12.65 -3.27 31.03
N GLY A 254 -13.60 -3.54 31.92
CA GLY A 254 -14.08 -4.92 32.15
C GLY A 254 -14.92 -5.50 30.99
N ARG A 255 -14.99 -4.82 29.85
CA ARG A 255 -15.71 -5.22 28.63
C ARG A 255 -14.73 -5.27 27.46
N ASP A 256 -14.76 -6.32 26.69
CA ASP A 256 -13.83 -6.53 25.56
C ASP A 256 -14.03 -5.53 24.40
N ASP A 257 -15.21 -4.91 24.30
CA ASP A 257 -15.58 -4.00 23.24
C ASP A 257 -15.41 -2.51 23.59
N ARG A 258 -14.81 -2.18 24.76
CA ARG A 258 -14.70 -0.79 25.22
C ARG A 258 -13.38 -0.49 25.90
N TYR A 259 -12.89 0.72 25.63
CA TYR A 259 -11.69 1.31 26.27
C TYR A 259 -11.99 2.70 26.83
N THR A 260 -11.19 3.10 27.80
CA THR A 260 -11.24 4.41 28.45
C THR A 260 -10.09 5.27 27.96
N TYR A 261 -10.37 6.49 27.49
CA TYR A 261 -9.35 7.49 27.20
C TYR A 261 -8.83 8.08 28.52
N ILE A 262 -7.54 7.87 28.83
CA ILE A 262 -6.97 8.15 30.17
C ILE A 262 -6.86 9.64 30.49
N TYR A 263 -6.86 10.52 29.48
CA TYR A 263 -6.82 11.97 29.67
C TYR A 263 -8.20 12.62 29.77
N GLY A 264 -9.26 11.84 29.70
CA GLY A 264 -10.64 12.26 29.94
C GLY A 264 -11.08 12.02 31.39
N SER A 265 -12.26 12.53 31.73
CA SER A 265 -12.88 12.29 33.03
C SER A 265 -14.01 11.25 32.99
N SER A 266 -14.30 10.72 31.79
CA SER A 266 -15.30 9.68 31.53
C SER A 266 -14.63 8.35 31.22
N ALA A 267 -15.37 7.25 31.35
CA ALA A 267 -14.89 5.89 31.12
C ALA A 267 -15.67 5.18 30.00
N ALA A 268 -15.10 4.11 29.45
CA ALA A 268 -15.73 3.20 28.48
C ALA A 268 -16.24 3.88 27.18
N GLY A 269 -15.67 5.01 26.80
CA GLY A 269 -16.17 5.83 25.69
C GLY A 269 -15.65 5.44 24.32
N LEU A 270 -14.51 4.78 24.20
CA LEU A 270 -14.07 4.20 22.93
C LEU A 270 -14.76 2.85 22.73
N VAL A 271 -15.57 2.75 21.69
CA VAL A 271 -16.37 1.55 21.36
C VAL A 271 -15.77 0.87 20.15
N LEU A 272 -15.51 -0.43 20.25
CA LEU A 272 -15.02 -1.25 19.16
C LEU A 272 -16.20 -1.92 18.42
N TYR A 273 -16.11 -1.96 17.12
CA TYR A 273 -17.04 -2.64 16.23
C TYR A 273 -16.30 -3.78 15.52
N ASP A 274 -16.59 -5.00 15.90
CA ASP A 274 -15.97 -6.23 15.37
C ASP A 274 -14.43 -6.24 15.47
N ASP A 275 -13.87 -5.44 16.41
CA ASP A 275 -12.43 -5.20 16.57
C ASP A 275 -11.71 -4.67 15.29
N LEU A 276 -12.50 -4.13 14.36
CA LEU A 276 -12.02 -3.58 13.07
C LEU A 276 -12.07 -2.06 13.03
N LEU A 277 -13.06 -1.47 13.67
CA LEU A 277 -13.30 -0.04 13.72
C LEU A 277 -13.53 0.40 15.16
N ALA A 278 -13.01 1.55 15.53
CA ALA A 278 -13.24 2.18 16.82
C ALA A 278 -13.96 3.52 16.65
N TYR A 279 -14.93 3.82 17.52
CA TYR A 279 -15.62 5.09 17.58
C TYR A 279 -15.47 5.67 18.99
N SER A 280 -14.97 6.88 19.12
CA SER A 280 -14.80 7.54 20.42
C SER A 280 -15.98 8.44 20.73
N ASN A 281 -16.52 8.28 21.94
CA ASN A 281 -17.51 9.16 22.57
C ASN A 281 -16.89 10.02 23.68
N HIS A 282 -15.58 9.95 23.93
CA HIS A 282 -14.92 10.81 24.91
C HIS A 282 -14.83 12.23 24.39
N ALA A 283 -15.37 13.19 25.10
CA ALA A 283 -15.46 14.58 24.66
C ALA A 283 -14.10 15.22 24.35
N THR A 284 -13.04 14.82 25.04
CA THR A 284 -11.68 15.36 24.90
C THR A 284 -10.75 14.50 24.05
N ASP A 285 -11.18 13.31 23.64
CA ASP A 285 -10.39 12.41 22.81
C ASP A 285 -10.23 12.98 21.39
N PRO A 286 -9.01 13.12 20.88
CA PRO A 286 -8.75 13.49 19.48
C PRO A 286 -9.44 12.61 18.44
N ALA A 287 -9.72 11.35 18.76
CA ALA A 287 -10.45 10.41 17.90
C ALA A 287 -11.98 10.65 17.89
N ASN A 288 -12.50 11.54 18.73
CA ASN A 288 -13.91 11.99 18.71
C ASN A 288 -14.11 13.09 17.67
N ASP A 289 -13.98 12.76 16.40
CA ASP A 289 -14.23 13.67 15.27
C ASP A 289 -15.55 13.39 14.54
N GLY A 290 -16.36 12.46 15.07
CA GLY A 290 -17.64 12.03 14.51
C GLY A 290 -17.52 10.89 13.48
N GLY A 291 -16.32 10.32 13.31
CA GLY A 291 -16.02 9.19 12.44
C GLY A 291 -15.58 7.95 13.21
N SER A 292 -15.62 6.80 12.51
CA SER A 292 -14.99 5.57 13.00
C SER A 292 -13.61 5.41 12.37
N HIS A 293 -12.67 4.88 13.13
CA HIS A 293 -11.26 4.75 12.78
C HIS A 293 -10.82 3.29 12.81
N ASN A 294 -10.05 2.86 11.83
CA ASN A 294 -9.35 1.59 11.88
C ASN A 294 -8.04 1.70 12.70
N ALA A 295 -7.36 0.58 12.91
CA ALA A 295 -6.12 0.54 13.71
C ALA A 295 -5.04 1.53 13.21
N PHE A 296 -4.85 1.63 11.90
CA PHE A 296 -3.90 2.57 11.30
C PHE A 296 -4.27 4.03 11.59
N ASP A 297 -5.55 4.41 11.40
CA ASP A 297 -6.01 5.77 11.64
C ASP A 297 -6.02 6.14 13.11
N LEU A 298 -6.37 5.21 14.00
CA LEU A 298 -6.38 5.46 15.44
C LEU A 298 -4.96 5.81 15.95
N ILE A 299 -3.95 5.04 15.53
CA ILE A 299 -2.54 5.34 15.88
C ILE A 299 -2.10 6.66 15.25
N ARG A 300 -2.45 6.91 13.97
CA ARG A 300 -2.13 8.16 13.28
C ARG A 300 -2.64 9.38 14.04
N ILE A 301 -3.88 9.33 14.52
CA ILE A 301 -4.53 10.43 15.24
C ILE A 301 -3.78 10.72 16.55
N HIS A 302 -3.42 9.70 17.31
CA HIS A 302 -2.81 9.91 18.63
C HIS A 302 -1.32 10.20 18.58
N LYS A 303 -0.57 9.62 17.65
CA LYS A 303 0.89 9.81 17.58
C LYS A 303 1.35 10.93 16.67
N TYR A 304 0.57 11.28 15.64
CA TYR A 304 1.07 12.13 14.55
C TYR A 304 0.17 13.31 14.19
N ARG A 305 -1.02 13.46 14.81
CA ARG A 305 -1.96 14.53 14.47
C ARG A 305 -1.38 15.93 14.61
N GLU A 306 -0.48 16.16 15.54
CA GLU A 306 0.16 17.47 15.76
C GLU A 306 0.92 17.96 14.50
N LEU A 307 1.41 17.03 13.67
CA LEU A 307 2.08 17.38 12.42
C LEU A 307 1.15 18.07 11.41
N ASP A 308 -0.17 17.94 11.59
CA ASP A 308 -1.18 18.48 10.67
C ASP A 308 -1.61 19.93 11.03
N GLU A 309 -1.05 20.54 12.07
CA GLU A 309 -1.50 21.86 12.56
C GLU A 309 -1.41 22.97 11.50
N GLU A 310 -0.42 22.91 10.62
CA GLU A 310 -0.21 23.87 9.54
C GLU A 310 -0.90 23.45 8.22
N ALA A 311 -1.49 22.26 8.18
CA ALA A 311 -2.17 21.77 6.97
C ALA A 311 -3.45 22.57 6.70
N LYS A 312 -3.77 22.77 5.42
CA LYS A 312 -5.02 23.41 5.03
C LYS A 312 -6.21 22.51 5.35
N ALA A 313 -7.33 23.13 5.75
CA ALA A 313 -8.54 22.40 6.17
C ALA A 313 -9.14 21.45 5.12
N ASP A 314 -8.84 21.67 3.85
CA ASP A 314 -9.30 20.85 2.70
C ASP A 314 -8.25 19.85 2.20
N THR A 315 -7.12 19.69 2.92
CA THR A 315 -6.09 18.73 2.53
C THR A 315 -6.62 17.30 2.65
N PRO A 316 -6.58 16.49 1.57
CA PRO A 316 -6.98 15.09 1.63
C PRO A 316 -6.15 14.31 2.66
N VAL A 317 -6.77 13.38 3.39
CA VAL A 317 -6.12 12.62 4.49
C VAL A 317 -4.82 11.94 4.04
N ASN A 318 -4.79 11.38 2.84
CA ASN A 318 -3.60 10.71 2.29
C ASN A 318 -2.44 11.65 1.93
N LYS A 319 -2.63 12.95 2.03
CA LYS A 319 -1.60 13.99 1.83
C LYS A 319 -1.21 14.71 3.11
N LEU A 320 -1.83 14.37 4.23
CA LEU A 320 -1.50 14.95 5.52
C LEU A 320 -0.12 14.48 6.00
N PRO A 321 0.66 15.35 6.65
CA PRO A 321 1.94 14.98 7.27
C PRO A 321 1.80 13.79 8.24
N SER A 322 0.73 13.75 9.04
CA SER A 322 0.43 12.64 9.95
C SER A 322 0.27 11.30 9.21
N TYR A 323 -0.37 11.32 8.04
CA TYR A 323 -0.57 10.12 7.23
C TYR A 323 0.75 9.58 6.67
N ILE A 324 1.62 10.48 6.22
CA ILE A 324 2.97 10.13 5.73
C ILE A 324 3.78 9.51 6.86
N ALA A 325 3.81 10.15 8.03
CA ALA A 325 4.52 9.65 9.20
C ALA A 325 4.00 8.28 9.66
N MET A 326 2.68 8.08 9.70
CA MET A 326 2.09 6.79 10.04
C MET A 326 2.38 5.70 8.99
N THR A 327 2.43 6.08 7.71
CA THR A 327 2.82 5.15 6.64
C THR A 327 4.27 4.69 6.79
N GLU A 328 5.18 5.59 7.16
CA GLU A 328 6.58 5.26 7.43
C GLU A 328 6.71 4.37 8.69
N PHE A 329 5.96 4.68 9.74
CA PHE A 329 5.89 3.86 10.94
C PHE A 329 5.44 2.42 10.62
N ALA A 330 4.32 2.27 9.92
CA ALA A 330 3.77 0.97 9.57
C ALA A 330 4.70 0.16 8.65
N ARG A 331 5.47 0.81 7.75
CA ARG A 331 6.49 0.14 6.93
C ARG A 331 7.71 -0.31 7.72
N GLY A 332 8.05 0.40 8.78
CA GLY A 332 9.16 0.07 9.68
C GLY A 332 8.80 -1.00 10.73
N ASP A 333 7.53 -1.32 10.88
CA ASP A 333 7.05 -2.33 11.81
C ASP A 333 7.33 -3.75 11.28
N GLU A 334 8.04 -4.57 12.07
CA GLU A 334 8.50 -5.89 11.64
C GLU A 334 7.34 -6.86 11.33
N GLU A 335 6.28 -6.85 12.13
CA GLU A 335 5.14 -7.75 11.96
C GLU A 335 4.31 -7.36 10.72
N THR A 336 4.08 -6.05 10.51
CA THR A 336 3.42 -5.56 9.29
C THR A 336 4.24 -5.89 8.04
N ALA A 337 5.57 -5.71 8.10
CA ALA A 337 6.47 -6.07 7.00
C ALA A 337 6.42 -7.57 6.70
N ARG A 338 6.33 -8.42 7.74
CA ARG A 338 6.16 -9.88 7.60
C ARG A 338 4.83 -10.23 6.95
N THR A 339 3.72 -9.62 7.38
CA THR A 339 2.39 -9.80 6.78
C THR A 339 2.41 -9.43 5.29
N MET A 340 2.95 -8.26 4.93
CA MET A 340 3.10 -7.85 3.53
C MET A 340 3.98 -8.80 2.72
N GLY A 341 5.04 -9.30 3.32
CA GLY A 341 5.93 -10.29 2.70
C GLY A 341 5.17 -11.58 2.37
N LYS A 342 4.43 -12.12 3.35
CA LYS A 342 3.62 -13.33 3.18
C LYS A 342 2.57 -13.18 2.07
N GLU A 343 1.85 -12.07 2.05
CA GLU A 343 0.83 -11.78 1.04
C GLU A 343 1.41 -11.71 -0.38
N ARG A 344 2.55 -11.04 -0.54
CA ARG A 344 3.27 -11.02 -1.83
C ARG A 344 3.69 -12.40 -2.28
N PHE A 345 4.09 -13.26 -1.34
CA PHE A 345 4.44 -14.64 -1.66
C PHE A 345 3.22 -15.47 -2.08
N GLU A 346 2.09 -15.32 -1.41
CA GLU A 346 0.84 -15.99 -1.78
C GLU A 346 0.37 -15.58 -3.18
N GLU A 347 0.39 -14.28 -3.50
CA GLU A 347 0.10 -13.78 -4.85
C GLU A 347 1.11 -14.28 -5.89
N ALA A 348 2.39 -14.41 -5.54
CA ALA A 348 3.42 -14.90 -6.45
C ALA A 348 3.30 -16.41 -6.73
N GLN A 349 2.76 -17.21 -5.81
CA GLN A 349 2.52 -18.64 -6.03
C GLN A 349 1.53 -18.92 -7.16
N ASP A 350 0.54 -18.06 -7.35
CA ASP A 350 -0.44 -18.20 -8.43
C ASP A 350 0.18 -17.94 -9.82
N ASP A 351 1.23 -17.12 -9.88
CA ASP A 351 1.91 -16.78 -11.14
C ASP A 351 3.14 -17.66 -11.46
N PHE A 352 3.76 -18.25 -10.44
CA PHE A 352 4.99 -19.01 -10.59
C PHE A 352 4.87 -20.41 -9.98
N ASN A 353 5.00 -21.45 -10.78
CA ASN A 353 4.89 -22.83 -10.33
C ASN A 353 6.09 -23.30 -9.48
N GLY A 354 5.83 -23.82 -8.29
CA GLY A 354 6.81 -24.59 -7.50
C GLY A 354 7.84 -23.78 -6.72
N ILE A 355 7.50 -22.58 -6.26
CA ILE A 355 8.38 -21.74 -5.44
C ILE A 355 8.50 -22.28 -4.00
N ASP A 356 9.73 -22.43 -3.51
CA ASP A 356 9.99 -22.72 -2.10
C ASP A 356 10.00 -21.44 -1.26
N LEU A 357 8.91 -21.22 -0.51
CA LEU A 357 8.69 -20.01 0.28
C LEU A 357 9.63 -19.87 1.49
N LYS A 358 9.94 -20.97 2.17
CA LYS A 358 10.75 -20.92 3.42
C LYS A 358 12.18 -20.46 3.19
N SER A 359 12.74 -20.82 2.04
CA SER A 359 14.11 -20.44 1.70
C SER A 359 14.22 -19.01 1.16
N THR A 360 13.13 -18.44 0.64
CA THR A 360 13.09 -17.05 0.16
C THR A 360 13.08 -16.04 1.32
N GLU A 361 12.50 -16.38 2.46
CA GLU A 361 12.58 -15.56 3.68
C GLU A 361 14.02 -15.35 4.15
N ALA A 362 14.85 -16.39 4.05
CA ALA A 362 16.28 -16.30 4.40
C ALA A 362 17.03 -15.33 3.48
N VAL A 363 16.69 -15.31 2.18
CA VAL A 363 17.26 -14.35 1.21
C VAL A 363 16.85 -12.93 1.55
N TYR A 364 15.57 -12.72 1.90
CA TYR A 364 15.08 -11.40 2.28
C TYR A 364 15.79 -10.80 3.49
N ALA A 365 16.29 -11.65 4.40
CA ALA A 365 17.10 -11.23 5.55
C ALA A 365 18.50 -10.72 5.15
N LEU A 366 19.05 -11.16 4.01
CA LEU A 366 20.36 -10.76 3.51
C LEU A 366 20.36 -9.41 2.77
N LEU A 367 19.18 -8.89 2.41
CA LEU A 367 19.05 -7.69 1.58
C LEU A 367 19.28 -6.42 2.39
N GLU A 368 19.95 -5.46 1.79
CA GLU A 368 20.05 -4.10 2.31
C GLU A 368 18.68 -3.44 2.31
N LYS A 369 18.27 -2.92 3.47
CA LYS A 369 16.99 -2.26 3.69
C LYS A 369 17.18 -0.83 4.17
N ASN A 370 16.23 0.05 3.84
CA ASN A 370 16.10 1.37 4.41
C ASN A 370 14.67 1.57 4.94
N LYS A 371 14.35 2.76 5.44
CA LYS A 371 13.01 3.09 5.95
C LYS A 371 11.86 2.88 4.93
N ALA A 372 12.17 2.82 3.64
CA ALA A 372 11.17 2.61 2.57
C ALA A 372 11.05 1.12 2.14
N GLY A 373 11.83 0.20 2.73
CA GLY A 373 11.87 -1.21 2.40
C GLY A 373 13.20 -1.67 1.80
N VAL A 374 13.19 -2.70 0.93
CA VAL A 374 14.38 -3.21 0.25
C VAL A 374 15.00 -2.13 -0.64
N VAL A 375 16.30 -1.86 -0.46
CA VAL A 375 17.02 -0.87 -1.27
C VAL A 375 17.12 -1.38 -2.70
N SER A 376 16.64 -0.58 -3.65
CA SER A 376 16.83 -0.88 -5.07
C SER A 376 18.29 -0.61 -5.47
N SER A 377 19.17 -1.62 -5.32
CA SER A 377 20.60 -1.58 -5.64
C SER A 377 21.00 -2.77 -6.52
N ILE A 378 22.10 -2.64 -7.29
CA ILE A 378 22.67 -3.75 -8.06
C ILE A 378 23.14 -4.85 -7.11
N SER A 379 23.69 -4.49 -5.95
CA SER A 379 24.14 -5.43 -4.91
C SER A 379 23.01 -6.35 -4.46
N ASN A 380 21.82 -5.79 -4.15
CA ASN A 380 20.66 -6.59 -3.76
C ASN A 380 20.17 -7.52 -4.88
N VAL A 381 20.22 -7.07 -6.15
CA VAL A 381 19.89 -7.96 -7.29
C VAL A 381 20.84 -9.14 -7.35
N VAL A 382 22.15 -8.90 -7.24
CA VAL A 382 23.17 -9.96 -7.25
C VAL A 382 22.95 -10.91 -6.06
N THR A 383 22.69 -10.37 -4.88
CA THR A 383 22.42 -11.19 -3.68
C THR A 383 21.20 -12.08 -3.88
N ILE A 384 20.11 -11.56 -4.48
CA ILE A 384 18.90 -12.37 -4.78
C ILE A 384 19.27 -13.46 -5.79
N LEU A 385 19.90 -13.13 -6.92
CA LEU A 385 20.21 -14.08 -7.97
C LEU A 385 21.18 -15.19 -7.55
N GLU A 386 22.08 -14.90 -6.60
CA GLU A 386 23.04 -15.87 -6.09
C GLU A 386 22.49 -16.74 -4.93
N ASN A 387 21.42 -16.32 -4.26
CA ASN A 387 20.93 -17.00 -3.04
C ASN A 387 19.50 -17.49 -3.13
N ASP A 388 18.64 -16.92 -4.01
CA ASP A 388 17.28 -17.42 -4.19
C ASP A 388 17.30 -18.84 -4.75
N PRO A 389 16.71 -19.83 -4.08
CA PRO A 389 16.72 -21.24 -4.50
C PRO A 389 16.18 -21.47 -5.91
N ASN A 390 15.29 -20.60 -6.38
CA ASN A 390 14.69 -20.70 -7.71
C ASN A 390 15.56 -20.06 -8.80
N LEU A 391 16.51 -19.19 -8.43
CA LEU A 391 17.36 -18.43 -9.36
C LEU A 391 18.86 -18.74 -9.20
N LYS A 392 19.26 -19.30 -8.07
CA LYS A 392 20.65 -19.65 -7.79
C LYS A 392 21.17 -20.66 -8.81
N ASP A 393 22.37 -20.41 -9.35
CA ASP A 393 23.06 -21.25 -10.33
C ASP A 393 22.25 -21.51 -11.61
N VAL A 394 21.33 -20.59 -11.95
CA VAL A 394 20.49 -20.68 -13.14
C VAL A 394 21.14 -19.98 -14.33
N PHE A 395 21.64 -18.79 -14.13
CA PHE A 395 22.10 -17.92 -15.20
C PHE A 395 23.60 -18.05 -15.44
N ALA A 396 24.00 -18.26 -16.69
CA ALA A 396 25.39 -18.39 -17.07
C ALA A 396 25.65 -17.81 -18.47
N TYR A 397 26.92 -17.50 -18.75
CA TYR A 397 27.40 -17.19 -20.09
C TYR A 397 27.99 -18.44 -20.73
N ASN A 398 27.42 -18.87 -21.87
CA ASN A 398 27.94 -19.97 -22.66
C ASN A 398 29.03 -19.45 -23.59
N GLU A 399 30.31 -19.72 -23.27
CA GLU A 399 31.48 -19.30 -24.04
C GLU A 399 31.57 -19.95 -25.43
N PHE A 400 30.95 -21.14 -25.59
CA PHE A 400 30.95 -21.83 -26.85
C PHE A 400 29.88 -21.30 -27.82
N ASP A 401 28.75 -20.84 -27.29
CA ASP A 401 27.60 -20.35 -28.05
C ASP A 401 27.54 -18.82 -28.10
N TYR A 402 28.39 -18.13 -27.32
CA TYR A 402 28.45 -16.68 -27.16
C TYR A 402 27.10 -16.06 -26.82
N ARG A 403 26.36 -16.68 -25.88
CA ARG A 403 25.06 -16.19 -25.43
C ARG A 403 24.78 -16.50 -23.98
N ASP A 404 23.87 -15.72 -23.41
CA ASP A 404 23.36 -15.94 -22.08
C ASP A 404 22.39 -17.11 -22.07
N VAL A 405 22.51 -18.01 -21.08
CA VAL A 405 21.73 -19.24 -20.99
C VAL A 405 21.17 -19.46 -19.59
N ALA A 406 20.08 -20.24 -19.53
CA ALA A 406 19.55 -20.79 -18.30
C ALA A 406 19.90 -22.28 -18.19
N LEU A 407 20.63 -22.66 -17.15
CA LEU A 407 21.13 -24.02 -16.94
C LEU A 407 20.09 -24.99 -16.39
N ARG A 408 19.01 -24.46 -15.81
CA ARG A 408 17.90 -25.23 -15.26
C ARG A 408 16.58 -24.47 -15.40
N ASN A 409 15.46 -25.11 -15.06
CA ASN A 409 14.14 -24.50 -15.16
C ASN A 409 14.08 -23.15 -14.44
N LEU A 410 13.48 -22.18 -15.11
CA LEU A 410 13.10 -20.91 -14.56
C LEU A 410 11.71 -21.02 -13.87
N PRO A 411 11.40 -20.21 -12.87
CA PRO A 411 10.07 -20.20 -12.24
C PRO A 411 8.90 -20.05 -13.23
N TRP A 412 9.15 -19.41 -14.36
CA TRP A 412 8.16 -19.11 -15.39
C TRP A 412 8.32 -19.94 -16.68
N ARG A 413 9.37 -20.76 -16.79
CA ARG A 413 9.65 -21.53 -18.01
C ARG A 413 10.45 -22.80 -17.75
N LYS A 414 9.97 -23.93 -18.28
CA LYS A 414 10.78 -25.16 -18.32
C LYS A 414 11.82 -25.07 -19.45
N ILE A 415 13.03 -25.51 -19.16
CA ILE A 415 14.11 -25.59 -20.12
C ILE A 415 14.04 -27.00 -20.80
N GLY A 416 13.93 -27.00 -22.11
CA GLY A 416 13.97 -28.22 -22.92
C GLY A 416 15.40 -28.71 -23.16
N MET A 417 15.52 -29.81 -23.90
CA MET A 417 16.83 -30.42 -24.21
C MET A 417 17.57 -29.75 -25.37
N SER A 418 16.90 -28.87 -26.11
CA SER A 418 17.52 -28.21 -27.27
C SER A 418 18.34 -26.99 -26.81
N ARG A 419 19.42 -26.70 -27.54
CA ARG A 419 20.24 -25.49 -27.30
C ARG A 419 19.45 -24.19 -27.37
N SER A 420 18.44 -24.14 -28.24
CA SER A 420 17.55 -22.99 -28.36
C SER A 420 16.64 -22.79 -27.12
N ASP A 421 16.41 -23.86 -26.37
CA ASP A 421 15.63 -23.79 -25.14
C ASP A 421 16.46 -23.28 -23.95
N GLU A 422 17.76 -23.50 -23.94
CA GLU A 422 18.71 -23.02 -22.94
C GLU A 422 18.92 -21.48 -23.06
N ALA A 423 18.82 -20.91 -24.26
CA ALA A 423 19.06 -19.49 -24.48
C ALA A 423 18.06 -18.60 -23.73
N LEU A 424 18.56 -17.54 -23.10
CA LEU A 424 17.71 -16.51 -22.53
C LEU A 424 17.03 -15.70 -23.64
N ARG A 425 15.78 -15.32 -23.38
CA ARG A 425 14.90 -14.61 -24.32
C ARG A 425 14.49 -13.28 -23.71
N ASP A 426 14.11 -12.29 -24.52
CA ASP A 426 13.59 -10.99 -24.05
C ASP A 426 12.42 -11.15 -23.06
N ARG A 427 11.64 -12.23 -23.20
CA ARG A 427 10.54 -12.54 -22.28
C ARG A 427 11.05 -13.00 -20.91
N ASP A 428 12.24 -13.59 -20.82
CA ASP A 428 12.83 -14.01 -19.55
C ASP A 428 13.27 -12.79 -18.76
N ASP A 429 13.74 -11.72 -19.41
CA ASP A 429 14.04 -10.44 -18.77
C ASP A 429 12.78 -9.79 -18.16
N ALA A 430 11.66 -9.84 -18.88
CA ALA A 430 10.39 -9.31 -18.38
C ALA A 430 9.85 -10.12 -17.19
N ASN A 431 9.91 -11.45 -17.28
CA ASN A 431 9.47 -12.34 -16.20
C ASN A 431 10.38 -12.27 -14.98
N LEU A 432 11.70 -12.09 -15.15
CA LEU A 432 12.62 -11.85 -14.05
C LEU A 432 12.28 -10.56 -13.31
N ARG A 433 11.96 -9.48 -14.03
CA ARG A 433 11.52 -8.23 -13.41
C ARG A 433 10.24 -8.43 -12.59
N LEU A 434 9.26 -9.11 -13.17
CA LEU A 434 8.01 -9.43 -12.48
C LEU A 434 8.25 -10.30 -11.23
N TYR A 435 9.13 -11.31 -11.33
CA TYR A 435 9.50 -12.16 -10.21
C TYR A 435 10.14 -11.35 -9.07
N LEU A 436 11.13 -10.50 -9.39
CA LEU A 436 11.82 -9.67 -8.38
C LEU A 436 10.88 -8.63 -7.74
N GLU A 437 9.95 -8.07 -8.51
CA GLU A 437 8.94 -7.16 -8.01
C GLU A 437 7.97 -7.85 -7.05
N LYS A 438 7.43 -8.99 -7.44
CA LYS A 438 6.47 -9.74 -6.62
C LYS A 438 7.10 -10.37 -5.39
N MET A 439 8.25 -11.00 -5.53
CA MET A 439 8.91 -11.71 -4.43
C MET A 439 9.61 -10.79 -3.45
N TYR A 440 10.28 -9.75 -3.94
CA TYR A 440 11.16 -8.90 -3.13
C TYR A 440 10.75 -7.44 -3.07
N GLY A 441 9.69 -7.04 -3.78
CA GLY A 441 9.29 -5.64 -3.92
C GLY A 441 10.34 -4.79 -4.65
N PHE A 442 11.21 -5.43 -5.45
CA PHE A 442 12.34 -4.80 -6.11
C PHE A 442 11.92 -4.27 -7.49
N THR A 443 12.07 -2.96 -7.70
CA THR A 443 11.79 -2.29 -8.97
C THR A 443 13.03 -1.60 -9.51
N GLY A 444 13.20 -1.53 -10.82
CA GLY A 444 14.33 -0.83 -11.44
C GLY A 444 14.99 -1.64 -12.55
N GLU A 445 14.44 -1.54 -13.76
CA GLU A 445 14.86 -2.30 -14.95
C GLU A 445 16.38 -2.28 -15.18
N LYS A 446 17.00 -1.09 -15.17
CA LYS A 446 18.44 -0.96 -15.42
C LYS A 446 19.29 -1.71 -14.39
N LYS A 447 18.93 -1.61 -13.10
CA LYS A 447 19.66 -2.27 -12.00
C LYS A 447 19.52 -3.78 -12.06
N ILE A 448 18.31 -4.28 -12.43
CA ILE A 448 18.07 -5.71 -12.64
C ILE A 448 18.93 -6.22 -13.78
N LYS A 449 18.97 -5.52 -14.89
CA LYS A 449 19.79 -5.89 -16.05
C LYS A 449 21.29 -5.88 -15.73
N ASP A 450 21.76 -4.85 -15.02
CA ASP A 450 23.17 -4.74 -14.63
C ASP A 450 23.55 -5.85 -13.62
N GLY A 451 22.67 -6.16 -12.66
CA GLY A 451 22.87 -7.24 -11.70
C GLY A 451 22.86 -8.63 -12.36
N LEU A 452 21.92 -8.89 -13.26
CA LEU A 452 21.86 -10.13 -14.04
C LEU A 452 23.14 -10.30 -14.87
N GLY A 453 23.57 -9.26 -15.59
CA GLY A 453 24.82 -9.28 -16.35
C GLY A 453 26.03 -9.60 -15.48
N THR A 454 26.06 -9.08 -14.23
CA THR A 454 27.16 -9.37 -13.28
C THR A 454 27.19 -10.85 -12.88
N VAL A 455 26.03 -11.45 -12.63
CA VAL A 455 25.93 -12.88 -12.26
C VAL A 455 26.29 -13.77 -13.46
N ILE A 456 25.77 -13.45 -14.63
CA ILE A 456 26.08 -14.17 -15.87
C ILE A 456 27.59 -14.16 -16.15
N GLU A 457 28.24 -12.99 -16.00
CA GLU A 457 29.69 -12.87 -16.22
C GLU A 457 30.53 -13.67 -15.22
N LYS A 458 30.07 -13.80 -13.99
CA LYS A 458 30.72 -14.67 -12.98
C LYS A 458 30.58 -16.17 -13.30
N ASN A 459 29.46 -16.55 -13.93
CA ASN A 459 29.12 -17.93 -14.19
C ASN A 459 29.36 -18.28 -15.67
N ARG A 460 30.63 -18.41 -16.05
CA ARG A 460 31.00 -18.80 -17.41
C ARG A 460 31.08 -20.31 -17.53
N ILE A 461 30.48 -20.87 -18.57
CA ILE A 461 30.50 -22.28 -18.87
C ILE A 461 31.00 -22.53 -20.29
N HIS A 462 31.63 -23.65 -20.51
CA HIS A 462 31.96 -24.16 -21.83
C HIS A 462 31.45 -25.61 -21.98
N PRO A 463 30.21 -25.79 -22.41
CA PRO A 463 29.53 -27.09 -22.28
C PRO A 463 30.22 -28.24 -23.05
N VAL A 464 30.97 -27.94 -24.12
CA VAL A 464 31.75 -28.98 -24.81
C VAL A 464 32.98 -29.40 -23.99
N ARG A 465 33.67 -28.48 -23.32
CA ARG A 465 34.79 -28.82 -22.41
C ARG A 465 34.28 -29.63 -21.23
N GLU A 466 33.22 -29.18 -20.60
CA GLU A 466 32.59 -29.88 -19.49
C GLU A 466 32.21 -31.32 -19.89
N TYR A 467 31.61 -31.51 -21.07
CA TYR A 467 31.30 -32.82 -21.59
C TYR A 467 32.58 -33.68 -21.80
N LEU A 468 33.63 -33.13 -22.42
CA LEU A 468 34.87 -33.85 -22.67
C LEU A 468 35.59 -34.21 -21.34
N ASP A 469 35.55 -33.34 -20.34
CA ASP A 469 36.16 -33.54 -19.03
C ASP A 469 35.44 -34.64 -18.21
N THR A 470 34.15 -34.92 -18.50
CA THR A 470 33.42 -36.05 -17.93
C THR A 470 33.73 -37.40 -18.58
N CYS A 471 34.36 -37.40 -19.76
CA CYS A 471 34.67 -38.64 -20.48
C CYS A 471 35.84 -39.37 -19.82
N VAL A 472 35.59 -40.57 -19.38
CA VAL A 472 36.63 -41.46 -18.82
C VAL A 472 37.09 -42.47 -19.83
N TRP A 473 38.38 -42.48 -20.13
CA TRP A 473 38.95 -43.44 -21.06
C TRP A 473 38.98 -44.86 -20.46
N ASP A 474 38.36 -45.82 -21.15
CA ASP A 474 38.30 -47.22 -20.80
C ASP A 474 39.57 -48.01 -21.20
N ARG A 475 40.63 -47.32 -21.66
CA ARG A 475 41.91 -47.86 -22.14
C ARG A 475 41.82 -48.67 -23.44
N VAL A 476 40.69 -48.61 -24.15
CA VAL A 476 40.54 -49.26 -25.48
C VAL A 476 40.79 -48.22 -26.56
N SER A 477 41.77 -48.46 -27.41
CA SER A 477 42.07 -47.58 -28.56
C SER A 477 41.09 -47.81 -29.68
N ARG A 478 40.27 -46.77 -29.99
CA ARG A 478 39.27 -46.81 -31.05
C ARG A 478 39.47 -45.71 -32.10
N ILE A 479 40.30 -44.72 -31.77
CA ILE A 479 40.41 -43.50 -32.56
C ILE A 479 40.92 -43.76 -33.96
N ASP A 480 41.87 -44.66 -34.13
CA ASP A 480 42.51 -44.96 -35.42
C ASP A 480 41.62 -45.79 -36.32
N THR A 481 40.80 -46.65 -35.76
CA THR A 481 39.97 -47.62 -36.50
C THR A 481 38.51 -47.20 -36.64
N LEU A 482 38.10 -46.03 -36.09
CA LEU A 482 36.72 -45.62 -36.09
C LEU A 482 36.02 -45.67 -37.45
N LEU A 483 36.66 -45.14 -38.51
CA LEU A 483 36.08 -45.21 -39.85
C LEU A 483 36.16 -46.59 -40.49
N ILE A 484 37.12 -47.42 -40.08
CA ILE A 484 37.27 -48.81 -40.51
C ILE A 484 36.16 -49.63 -39.88
N ASP A 485 36.00 -49.57 -38.58
CA ASP A 485 35.10 -50.44 -37.83
C ASP A 485 33.61 -50.11 -38.10
N TYR A 486 33.27 -48.81 -38.25
CA TYR A 486 31.87 -48.37 -38.35
C TYR A 486 31.41 -48.04 -39.78
N LEU A 487 32.33 -47.70 -40.70
CA LEU A 487 31.97 -47.33 -42.07
C LEU A 487 32.56 -48.26 -43.10
N GLY A 488 33.34 -49.28 -42.69
CA GLY A 488 33.95 -50.25 -43.61
C GLY A 488 35.06 -49.63 -44.49
N ALA A 489 35.73 -48.60 -44.04
CA ALA A 489 36.85 -48.00 -44.72
C ALA A 489 38.03 -48.99 -44.83
N ALA A 490 38.87 -48.90 -45.90
CA ALA A 490 40.04 -49.72 -46.02
C ALA A 490 41.04 -49.51 -44.87
N ASP A 491 41.56 -50.57 -44.27
CA ASP A 491 42.57 -50.46 -43.19
C ASP A 491 43.94 -50.14 -43.82
N THR A 492 44.22 -48.85 -43.86
CA THR A 492 45.47 -48.30 -44.38
C THR A 492 46.10 -47.34 -43.42
N PRO A 493 47.43 -47.14 -43.38
CA PRO A 493 48.07 -46.12 -42.58
C PRO A 493 47.51 -44.71 -42.81
N TYR A 494 47.05 -44.44 -44.04
CA TYR A 494 46.43 -43.16 -44.39
C TYR A 494 45.08 -42.97 -43.66
N VAL A 495 44.18 -43.94 -43.74
CA VAL A 495 42.86 -43.86 -43.11
C VAL A 495 43.01 -43.71 -41.58
N ARG A 496 43.88 -44.52 -40.97
CA ARG A 496 44.20 -44.41 -39.53
C ARG A 496 44.72 -43.02 -39.14
N ALA A 497 45.67 -42.48 -39.92
CA ALA A 497 46.24 -41.19 -39.65
C ALA A 497 45.24 -40.03 -39.83
N VAL A 498 44.42 -40.06 -40.86
CA VAL A 498 43.39 -39.04 -41.13
C VAL A 498 42.32 -39.06 -40.06
N THR A 499 41.85 -40.27 -39.67
CA THR A 499 40.86 -40.40 -38.61
C THR A 499 41.37 -39.80 -37.29
N ARG A 500 42.55 -40.22 -36.87
CA ARG A 500 43.21 -39.69 -35.63
C ARG A 500 43.36 -38.17 -35.69
N LYS A 501 43.93 -37.64 -36.76
CA LYS A 501 44.19 -36.20 -36.90
C LYS A 501 42.91 -35.37 -36.86
N THR A 502 41.84 -35.85 -37.52
CA THR A 502 40.56 -35.14 -37.53
C THR A 502 39.93 -35.09 -36.13
N LEU A 503 39.89 -36.23 -35.46
CA LEU A 503 39.29 -36.29 -34.11
C LEU A 503 40.15 -35.50 -33.07
N CYS A 504 41.49 -35.62 -33.12
CA CYS A 504 42.38 -34.80 -32.30
C CYS A 504 42.22 -33.33 -32.62
N GLY A 505 42.06 -32.94 -33.89
CA GLY A 505 41.84 -31.56 -34.29
C GLY A 505 40.51 -30.98 -33.77
N ALA A 506 39.47 -31.80 -33.76
CA ALA A 506 38.17 -31.40 -33.22
C ALA A 506 38.27 -31.07 -31.70
N ILE A 507 39.01 -31.88 -30.94
CA ILE A 507 39.26 -31.63 -29.51
C ILE A 507 40.20 -30.45 -29.32
N ALA A 508 41.30 -30.40 -30.10
CA ALA A 508 42.28 -29.32 -29.99
C ALA A 508 41.65 -27.91 -30.19
N ARG A 509 40.72 -27.76 -31.12
CA ARG A 509 40.00 -26.49 -31.34
C ARG A 509 39.11 -26.09 -30.17
N ILE A 510 38.62 -27.01 -29.37
CA ILE A 510 37.84 -26.71 -28.15
C ILE A 510 38.75 -26.16 -27.04
N TYR A 511 39.92 -26.78 -26.83
CA TYR A 511 40.84 -26.37 -25.75
C TYR A 511 41.78 -25.22 -26.15
N GLN A 512 42.07 -25.09 -27.48
CA GLN A 512 42.94 -24.04 -28.05
C GLN A 512 42.22 -23.38 -29.22
N PRO A 513 41.25 -22.48 -28.98
CA PRO A 513 40.59 -21.74 -30.04
C PRO A 513 41.60 -21.00 -30.91
N GLY A 514 41.42 -21.03 -32.25
CA GLY A 514 42.35 -20.46 -33.22
C GLY A 514 43.51 -21.35 -33.62
N ILE A 515 43.66 -22.56 -33.04
CA ILE A 515 44.68 -23.50 -33.54
C ILE A 515 44.45 -23.83 -35.03
N LYS A 516 45.51 -23.82 -35.77
CA LYS A 516 45.43 -24.04 -37.22
C LYS A 516 45.08 -25.48 -37.57
N PHE A 517 44.01 -25.65 -38.37
CA PHE A 517 43.54 -26.93 -38.86
C PHE A 517 42.90 -26.74 -40.24
N ASP A 518 43.75 -26.78 -41.27
CA ASP A 518 43.39 -26.39 -42.65
C ASP A 518 42.79 -27.53 -43.47
N THR A 519 42.53 -28.67 -42.88
CA THR A 519 42.03 -29.86 -43.59
C THR A 519 40.59 -30.15 -43.24
N MET A 520 39.82 -30.62 -44.17
CA MET A 520 38.46 -31.12 -43.99
C MET A 520 38.41 -32.60 -44.36
N LEU A 521 37.92 -33.43 -43.43
CA LEU A 521 37.69 -34.82 -43.68
C LEU A 521 36.52 -35.00 -44.66
N THR A 522 36.75 -35.62 -45.80
CA THR A 522 35.72 -35.89 -46.79
C THR A 522 35.49 -37.40 -46.89
N LEU A 523 34.24 -37.84 -46.62
CA LEU A 523 33.83 -39.24 -46.70
C LEU A 523 33.13 -39.49 -48.04
N CYS A 524 33.71 -40.37 -48.83
CA CYS A 524 33.16 -40.84 -50.12
C CYS A 524 32.70 -42.29 -50.03
N GLY A 525 31.52 -42.63 -50.61
CA GLY A 525 30.99 -43.95 -50.57
C GLY A 525 29.49 -44.01 -50.85
N PRO A 526 28.90 -45.19 -50.96
CA PRO A 526 27.49 -45.40 -51.26
C PRO A 526 26.56 -44.62 -50.26
N GLN A 527 25.37 -44.36 -50.75
CA GLN A 527 24.34 -43.75 -49.87
C GLN A 527 23.89 -44.77 -48.79
N GLY A 528 23.56 -44.32 -47.58
CA GLY A 528 23.01 -45.14 -46.52
C GLY A 528 24.03 -45.89 -45.64
N ILE A 529 25.35 -45.79 -45.88
CA ILE A 529 26.38 -46.48 -45.06
C ILE A 529 26.64 -45.80 -43.70
N GLY A 530 25.95 -44.71 -43.37
CA GLY A 530 26.08 -44.05 -42.07
C GLY A 530 27.10 -42.90 -42.01
N LYS A 531 27.53 -42.32 -43.14
CA LYS A 531 28.54 -41.22 -43.17
C LYS A 531 28.15 -40.02 -42.28
N SER A 532 26.94 -39.50 -42.46
CA SER A 532 26.44 -38.37 -41.65
C SER A 532 26.08 -38.83 -40.24
N THR A 533 25.64 -40.08 -40.08
CA THR A 533 25.27 -40.62 -38.75
C THR A 533 26.46 -40.64 -37.80
N ILE A 534 27.68 -40.97 -38.27
CA ILE A 534 28.86 -41.01 -37.39
C ILE A 534 29.20 -39.59 -36.87
N PHE A 535 29.14 -38.56 -37.72
CA PHE A 535 29.41 -37.19 -37.30
C PHE A 535 28.31 -36.65 -36.35
N ASN A 536 27.04 -36.98 -36.65
CA ASN A 536 25.95 -36.64 -35.77
C ASN A 536 26.11 -37.27 -34.38
N ARG A 537 26.52 -38.55 -34.32
CA ARG A 537 26.78 -39.23 -33.02
C ARG A 537 27.98 -38.66 -32.27
N LEU A 538 29.04 -38.29 -32.98
CA LEU A 538 30.23 -37.66 -32.37
C LEU A 538 29.94 -36.22 -31.86
N GLY A 539 29.21 -35.44 -32.65
CA GLY A 539 28.89 -34.06 -32.30
C GLY A 539 27.72 -33.91 -31.31
N GLY A 540 26.84 -34.94 -31.22
CA GLY A 540 25.67 -34.91 -30.34
C GLY A 540 24.84 -33.63 -30.53
N LYS A 541 24.51 -32.93 -29.43
CA LYS A 541 23.74 -31.70 -29.49
C LYS A 541 24.48 -30.52 -30.16
N TRP A 542 25.77 -30.64 -30.40
CA TRP A 542 26.61 -29.63 -31.07
C TRP A 542 26.95 -29.98 -32.52
N TYR A 543 26.27 -30.92 -33.10
CA TYR A 543 26.33 -31.23 -34.54
C TYR A 543 25.33 -30.40 -35.32
N SER A 544 25.72 -30.00 -36.54
CA SER A 544 24.81 -29.40 -37.52
C SER A 544 25.21 -29.77 -38.93
N ASP A 545 24.22 -30.00 -39.80
CA ASP A 545 24.33 -30.20 -41.24
C ASP A 545 23.72 -29.04 -42.04
N SER A 546 23.46 -27.92 -41.38
CA SER A 546 22.70 -26.79 -41.94
C SER A 546 23.55 -25.71 -42.61
N LEU A 547 24.85 -25.97 -42.87
CA LEU A 547 25.70 -24.99 -43.56
C LEU A 547 25.32 -24.86 -45.04
N THR A 548 24.69 -23.74 -45.39
CA THR A 548 24.18 -23.49 -46.74
C THR A 548 25.10 -22.59 -47.57
N ALA A 549 25.97 -21.82 -46.92
CA ALA A 549 26.90 -20.91 -47.57
C ALA A 549 28.24 -20.85 -46.81
N VAL A 550 29.35 -20.69 -47.54
CA VAL A 550 30.69 -20.58 -46.97
C VAL A 550 31.27 -19.14 -47.12
N SER A 551 30.39 -18.17 -47.36
CA SER A 551 30.78 -16.74 -47.48
C SER A 551 29.73 -15.85 -46.90
N GLY A 552 30.15 -14.68 -46.38
CA GLY A 552 29.27 -13.70 -45.78
C GLY A 552 29.04 -13.93 -44.27
N LYS A 553 28.29 -13.02 -43.67
CA LYS A 553 28.02 -12.98 -42.21
C LYS A 553 27.24 -14.25 -41.75
N GLU A 554 26.31 -14.69 -42.56
CA GLU A 554 25.44 -15.83 -42.25
C GLU A 554 26.22 -17.15 -42.04
N SER A 555 27.35 -17.34 -42.76
CA SER A 555 28.18 -18.54 -42.59
C SER A 555 28.81 -18.61 -41.20
N TYR A 556 29.19 -17.47 -40.62
CA TYR A 556 29.75 -17.42 -39.27
C TYR A 556 28.67 -17.57 -38.19
N GLU A 557 27.49 -17.04 -38.42
CA GLU A 557 26.34 -17.22 -37.50
C GLU A 557 25.91 -18.69 -37.43
N GLN A 558 25.99 -19.44 -38.55
CA GLN A 558 25.69 -20.87 -38.59
C GLN A 558 26.72 -21.74 -37.85
N LEU A 559 27.98 -21.29 -37.73
CA LEU A 559 28.99 -21.98 -36.91
C LEU A 559 28.81 -21.80 -35.41
N GLN A 560 28.11 -20.78 -35.01
CA GLN A 560 27.99 -20.43 -33.58
C GLN A 560 27.36 -21.59 -32.82
N GLY A 561 28.05 -22.05 -31.78
CA GLY A 561 27.62 -23.18 -30.95
C GLY A 561 27.65 -24.54 -31.65
N CYS A 562 28.35 -24.67 -32.75
CA CYS A 562 28.50 -25.92 -33.47
C CYS A 562 29.93 -26.48 -33.32
N TRP A 563 30.07 -27.70 -32.81
CA TRP A 563 31.36 -28.37 -32.66
C TRP A 563 31.74 -29.15 -33.93
N ILE A 564 30.77 -29.88 -34.51
CA ILE A 564 30.95 -30.60 -35.76
C ILE A 564 29.91 -30.09 -36.75
N MET A 565 30.40 -29.48 -37.83
CA MET A 565 29.59 -28.99 -38.95
C MET A 565 29.80 -29.88 -40.18
N GLU A 566 28.74 -30.43 -40.71
CA GLU A 566 28.77 -31.19 -41.94
C GLU A 566 28.40 -30.32 -43.14
N ILE A 567 29.20 -30.43 -44.21
CA ILE A 567 28.87 -29.90 -45.51
C ILE A 567 28.40 -31.07 -46.37
N GLY A 568 27.08 -31.15 -46.62
CA GLY A 568 26.48 -32.16 -47.48
C GLY A 568 26.83 -31.94 -48.96
N GLU A 569 26.82 -32.99 -49.74
CA GLU A 569 26.84 -32.99 -51.22
C GLU A 569 27.91 -32.12 -51.91
N LEU A 570 29.17 -32.27 -51.52
CA LEU A 570 30.30 -31.59 -52.14
C LEU A 570 30.43 -31.85 -53.66
N SER A 571 29.87 -32.95 -54.16
CA SER A 571 29.91 -33.35 -55.59
C SER A 571 29.20 -32.37 -56.54
N ALA A 572 28.26 -31.57 -56.03
CA ALA A 572 27.51 -30.59 -56.80
C ALA A 572 28.17 -29.19 -56.86
N MET A 573 29.27 -28.98 -56.15
CA MET A 573 29.89 -27.66 -56.00
C MET A 573 30.73 -27.22 -57.21
N LYS A 574 30.61 -25.93 -57.59
CA LYS A 574 31.42 -25.34 -58.66
C LYS A 574 32.84 -25.07 -58.16
N LYS A 575 33.81 -24.95 -59.08
CA LYS A 575 35.23 -24.68 -58.76
C LYS A 575 35.43 -23.40 -57.89
N ALA A 576 34.63 -22.37 -58.13
CA ALA A 576 34.66 -21.14 -57.32
C ALA A 576 34.23 -21.35 -55.86
N GLU A 577 33.27 -22.25 -55.61
CA GLU A 577 32.81 -22.60 -54.27
C GLU A 577 33.83 -23.45 -53.52
N THR A 578 34.58 -24.31 -54.23
CA THR A 578 35.70 -25.07 -53.63
C THR A 578 36.82 -24.15 -53.15
N GLU A 579 37.18 -23.08 -53.89
CA GLU A 579 38.16 -22.10 -53.45
C GLU A 579 37.64 -21.25 -52.27
N ALA A 580 36.35 -20.93 -52.25
CA ALA A 580 35.73 -20.26 -51.11
C ALA A 580 35.79 -21.11 -49.83
N ILE A 581 35.53 -22.44 -49.94
CA ILE A 581 35.69 -23.35 -48.80
C ILE A 581 37.14 -23.41 -48.31
N LYS A 582 38.12 -23.51 -49.18
CA LYS A 582 39.54 -23.52 -48.79
C LYS A 582 39.93 -22.26 -48.03
N ASN A 583 39.51 -21.08 -48.52
CA ASN A 583 39.72 -19.83 -47.86
C ASN A 583 39.00 -19.74 -46.49
N TYR A 584 37.82 -20.29 -46.41
CA TYR A 584 37.04 -20.35 -45.18
C TYR A 584 37.71 -21.25 -44.14
N LEU A 585 38.17 -22.44 -44.52
CA LEU A 585 38.83 -23.39 -43.62
C LEU A 585 40.21 -22.92 -43.14
N SER A 586 40.93 -22.13 -43.93
CA SER A 586 42.27 -21.63 -43.58
C SER A 586 42.27 -20.42 -42.60
N LYS A 587 41.11 -19.88 -42.27
CA LYS A 587 41.01 -18.78 -41.30
C LYS A 587 41.25 -19.26 -39.87
N CYS A 588 42.04 -18.48 -39.15
CA CYS A 588 42.32 -18.74 -37.73
C CYS A 588 41.35 -18.00 -36.80
N GLU A 589 40.66 -16.97 -37.30
CA GLU A 589 39.78 -16.11 -36.52
C GLU A 589 38.59 -15.63 -37.37
N ASP A 590 37.40 -15.67 -36.78
CA ASP A 590 36.18 -15.17 -37.38
C ASP A 590 35.79 -13.84 -36.72
N ARG A 591 35.89 -12.73 -37.49
CA ARG A 591 35.48 -11.40 -37.02
C ARG A 591 34.19 -10.98 -37.67
N TYR A 592 33.11 -10.92 -36.92
CA TYR A 592 31.84 -10.35 -37.36
C TYR A 592 31.09 -9.66 -36.22
N ARG A 593 30.28 -8.70 -36.58
CA ARG A 593 29.46 -8.00 -35.59
C ARG A 593 28.19 -8.79 -35.36
N GLN A 594 27.95 -9.25 -34.12
CA GLN A 594 26.67 -9.84 -33.74
C GLN A 594 25.53 -8.83 -33.90
N GLY A 595 24.38 -9.27 -34.37
CA GLY A 595 23.19 -8.44 -34.46
C GLY A 595 22.81 -7.94 -33.06
N TYR A 596 22.50 -6.65 -32.94
CA TYR A 596 22.09 -5.97 -31.69
C TYR A 596 23.14 -5.88 -30.56
N ALA A 597 24.37 -6.31 -30.74
CA ALA A 597 25.41 -6.11 -29.75
C ALA A 597 25.78 -4.61 -29.65
N LYS A 598 25.76 -4.02 -28.46
CA LYS A 598 26.16 -2.63 -28.20
C LYS A 598 27.68 -2.44 -28.20
N ARG A 599 28.44 -3.53 -28.04
CA ARG A 599 29.91 -3.57 -28.12
C ARG A 599 30.30 -4.70 -29.05
N SER A 600 31.30 -4.48 -29.88
CA SER A 600 31.90 -5.47 -30.79
C SER A 600 32.92 -6.29 -30.05
#